data_ca33064ce62bb0b56b820fe1226ad35b
#
_entry.id   ca33064ce62bb0b56b820fe1226ad35b
#
_cell.length_a   1.000
_cell.length_b   1.000
_cell.length_c   1.000
_cell.angle_alpha   90.00
_cell.angle_beta   90.00
_cell.angle_gamma   90.00
#
_symmetry.space_group_name_H-M   'P 1'
#
loop_
_entity.id
_entity.type
_entity.pdbx_description
1 polymer ?
#
loop_
_entity_poly.entity_id
_entity_poly.type
_entity_poly.pdbx_seq_one_letter_code
_entity_poly.pdbx_strand_id
1 'polypeptide(L)'
;MTPLHEARFCEPLADKKVLCTLCPHDCRIPNGGRGACSVRYNRDGRLYTLVYDKVVAREVNPIEKKPLFHFHPGSYAYSISTVGCNLRCSYCQNWQISQWPKDHLPKKLDKKSEADALEPICPQLELLDAQVPGEPVTPAEIVRAAEQTGCLSISYT
;
A
#
# COMPACT_ATOMS: atom_id res chain seq x y z
N MET A 1 -13.38 -10.69 7.86
CA MET A 1 -12.87 -9.47 7.17
C MET A 1 -11.87 -8.82 8.10
N THR A 2 -10.65 -8.58 7.65
CA THR A 2 -9.64 -7.86 8.45
C THR A 2 -10.11 -6.41 8.58
N PRO A 3 -10.10 -5.82 9.80
CA PRO A 3 -10.50 -4.43 9.96
C PRO A 3 -9.54 -3.51 9.20
N LEU A 4 -10.06 -2.46 8.60
CA LEU A 4 -9.25 -1.43 7.94
C LEU A 4 -8.14 -0.93 8.86
N HIS A 5 -6.92 -0.96 8.37
CA HIS A 5 -5.74 -0.56 9.14
C HIS A 5 -5.48 0.94 9.02
N GLU A 6 -5.49 1.66 10.15
CA GLU A 6 -5.14 3.08 10.16
C GLU A 6 -3.68 3.28 9.79
N ALA A 7 -3.44 4.17 8.85
CA ALA A 7 -2.10 4.40 8.31
C ALA A 7 -1.29 5.35 9.19
N ARG A 8 0.00 5.04 9.37
CA ARG A 8 0.98 5.92 10.00
C ARG A 8 1.52 6.97 9.02
N PHE A 9 2.32 7.91 9.52
CA PHE A 9 2.95 8.98 8.75
C PHE A 9 1.92 9.84 8.03
N CYS A 10 1.07 10.48 8.80
CA CYS A 10 0.08 11.44 8.32
C CYS A 10 -0.25 12.49 9.39
N GLU A 11 -0.68 13.65 8.91
CA GLU A 11 -1.10 14.77 9.73
C GLU A 11 -2.51 15.20 9.31
N PRO A 12 -3.43 15.47 10.27
CA PRO A 12 -4.74 15.99 9.95
C PRO A 12 -4.62 17.43 9.45
N LEU A 13 -5.43 17.77 8.46
CA LEU A 13 -5.57 19.13 7.94
C LEU A 13 -7.02 19.63 8.12
N ALA A 14 -7.26 20.91 7.85
CA ALA A 14 -8.61 21.46 7.81
C ALA A 14 -9.50 20.74 6.79
N ASP A 15 -10.83 20.87 6.95
CA ASP A 15 -11.85 20.32 6.06
C ASP A 15 -11.75 18.80 5.87
N LYS A 16 -11.43 18.08 6.92
CA LYS A 16 -11.24 16.61 6.89
C LYS A 16 -10.21 16.14 5.85
N LYS A 17 -9.26 16.99 5.46
CA LYS A 17 -8.12 16.59 4.63
C LYS A 17 -7.03 15.98 5.48
N VAL A 18 -6.14 15.20 4.86
CA VAL A 18 -4.98 14.60 5.51
C VAL A 18 -3.73 14.82 4.66
N LEU A 19 -2.64 15.24 5.28
CA LEU A 19 -1.31 15.23 4.69
C LEU A 19 -0.67 13.87 4.93
N CYS A 20 -0.33 13.16 3.88
CA CYS A 20 0.43 11.91 3.97
C CYS A 20 1.92 12.20 3.79
N THR A 21 2.72 11.95 4.82
CA THR A 21 4.17 12.22 4.86
C THR A 21 5.02 10.97 4.70
N LEU A 22 4.44 9.85 4.19
CA LEU A 22 5.17 8.59 4.01
C LEU A 22 6.28 8.67 2.95
N CYS A 23 6.11 9.51 1.94
CA CYS A 23 7.05 9.64 0.84
C CYS A 23 7.11 11.09 0.35
N PRO A 24 8.13 11.49 -0.47
CA PRO A 24 8.33 12.88 -0.93
C PRO A 24 7.20 13.49 -1.76
N HIS A 25 6.12 12.77 -2.03
CA HIS A 25 4.94 13.34 -2.68
C HIS A 25 4.12 14.23 -1.77
N ASP A 26 4.22 14.08 -0.45
CA ASP A 26 3.49 14.86 0.55
C ASP A 26 2.02 15.10 0.17
N CYS A 27 1.33 13.99 -0.12
CA CYS A 27 -0.01 14.02 -0.69
C CYS A 27 -1.00 14.70 0.25
N ARG A 28 -1.63 15.79 -0.19
CA ARG A 28 -2.80 16.40 0.48
C ARG A 28 -4.06 15.69 -0.01
N ILE A 29 -4.56 14.77 0.78
CA ILE A 29 -5.62 13.85 0.39
C ILE A 29 -6.95 14.40 0.93
N PRO A 30 -7.90 14.78 0.06
CA PRO A 30 -9.22 15.21 0.50
C PRO A 30 -10.02 14.04 1.08
N ASN A 31 -11.10 14.35 1.81
CA ASN A 31 -12.02 13.32 2.27
C ASN A 31 -12.58 12.51 1.08
N GLY A 32 -12.59 11.19 1.18
CA GLY A 32 -12.96 10.28 0.10
C GLY A 32 -11.91 10.12 -0.99
N GLY A 33 -10.73 10.74 -0.85
CA GLY A 33 -9.65 10.69 -1.82
C GLY A 33 -8.55 9.69 -1.49
N ARG A 34 -7.64 9.48 -2.45
CA ARG A 34 -6.46 8.62 -2.32
C ARG A 34 -5.17 9.36 -2.67
N GLY A 35 -4.06 8.95 -2.07
CA GLY A 35 -2.73 9.43 -2.42
C GLY A 35 -2.26 8.96 -3.81
N ALA A 36 -1.14 9.50 -4.29
CA ALA A 36 -0.55 9.17 -5.60
C ALA A 36 -0.29 7.66 -5.79
N CYS A 37 0.03 6.94 -4.72
CA CYS A 37 0.20 5.47 -4.73
C CYS A 37 -1.12 4.69 -4.89
N SER A 38 -2.27 5.35 -4.70
CA SER A 38 -3.63 4.80 -4.79
C SER A 38 -3.99 3.74 -3.75
N VAL A 39 -3.16 3.51 -2.75
CA VAL A 39 -3.39 2.54 -1.65
C VAL A 39 -3.50 3.19 -0.28
N ARG A 40 -3.41 4.51 -0.19
CA ARG A 40 -3.67 5.27 1.04
C ARG A 40 -4.90 6.15 0.83
N TYR A 41 -5.90 5.93 1.64
CA TYR A 41 -7.24 6.49 1.52
C TYR A 41 -7.61 7.33 2.73
N ASN A 42 -8.13 8.53 2.50
CA ASN A 42 -8.64 9.39 3.57
C ASN A 42 -10.15 9.20 3.76
N ARG A 43 -10.54 8.83 4.96
CA ARG A 43 -11.92 8.75 5.40
C ARG A 43 -12.12 9.63 6.63
N ASP A 44 -12.91 10.67 6.47
CA ASP A 44 -13.30 11.59 7.53
C ASP A 44 -12.14 12.23 8.32
N GLY A 45 -11.03 12.51 7.62
CA GLY A 45 -9.83 13.11 8.23
C GLY A 45 -8.89 12.08 8.86
N ARG A 46 -9.12 10.77 8.66
CA ARG A 46 -8.23 9.68 9.05
C ARG A 46 -7.69 8.97 7.80
N LEU A 47 -6.43 8.65 7.82
CA LEU A 47 -5.79 7.95 6.72
C LEU A 47 -5.74 6.45 6.99
N TYR A 48 -6.16 5.65 6.01
CA TYR A 48 -6.13 4.20 6.04
C TYR A 48 -5.21 3.65 4.96
N THR A 49 -4.61 2.49 5.20
CA THR A 49 -3.88 1.74 4.18
C THR A 49 -4.71 0.54 3.72
N LEU A 50 -4.79 0.33 2.40
CA LEU A 50 -5.52 -0.77 1.77
C LEU A 50 -4.65 -2.01 1.55
N VAL A 51 -3.38 -1.96 1.94
CA VAL A 51 -2.40 -3.02 1.65
C VAL A 51 -1.71 -3.57 2.90
N TYR A 52 -2.24 -3.25 4.08
CA TYR A 52 -1.71 -3.86 5.30
C TYR A 52 -1.95 -5.37 5.26
N ASP A 53 -0.91 -6.14 5.58
CA ASP A 53 -0.88 -7.61 5.52
C ASP A 53 -1.13 -8.27 4.13
N LYS A 54 -1.37 -7.52 3.07
CA LYS A 54 -1.70 -8.04 1.73
C LYS A 54 -0.46 -8.14 0.85
N VAL A 55 0.24 -9.26 0.95
CA VAL A 55 1.45 -9.53 0.16
C VAL A 55 1.07 -10.19 -1.16
N VAL A 56 1.46 -9.59 -2.29
CA VAL A 56 1.17 -10.10 -3.66
C VAL A 56 2.34 -10.84 -4.28
N ALA A 57 3.56 -10.61 -3.80
CA ALA A 57 4.73 -11.36 -4.23
C ALA A 57 5.71 -11.52 -3.08
N ARG A 58 6.36 -12.69 -3.02
CA ARG A 58 7.42 -13.01 -2.07
C ARG A 58 8.41 -13.95 -2.72
N GLU A 59 9.71 -13.62 -2.66
CA GLU A 59 10.78 -14.35 -3.31
C GLU A 59 12.08 -14.23 -2.51
N VAL A 60 12.90 -15.27 -2.59
CA VAL A 60 14.31 -15.20 -2.16
C VAL A 60 15.14 -14.79 -3.36
N ASN A 61 15.83 -13.66 -3.24
CA ASN A 61 16.67 -13.14 -4.32
C ASN A 61 18.10 -12.86 -3.83
N PRO A 62 19.13 -13.05 -4.68
CA PRO A 62 20.46 -12.55 -4.38
C PRO A 62 20.42 -11.04 -4.08
N ILE A 63 21.24 -10.59 -3.15
CA ILE A 63 21.29 -9.18 -2.75
C ILE A 63 21.68 -8.26 -3.91
N GLU A 64 22.46 -8.76 -4.86
CA GLU A 64 22.90 -8.05 -6.05
C GLU A 64 21.74 -7.75 -7.02
N LYS A 65 20.62 -8.54 -6.97
CA LYS A 65 19.38 -8.22 -7.72
C LYS A 65 18.72 -6.94 -7.21
N LYS A 66 19.08 -6.48 -6.00
CA LYS A 66 18.65 -5.20 -5.42
C LYS A 66 19.65 -4.07 -5.69
N PRO A 67 20.51 -4.15 -6.68
CA PRO A 67 21.81 -3.53 -6.97
C PRO A 67 22.62 -3.10 -5.72
N LEU A 68 22.66 -3.94 -4.71
CA LEU A 68 23.40 -3.71 -3.47
C LEU A 68 24.67 -4.55 -3.44
N PHE A 69 25.66 -4.22 -4.28
CA PHE A 69 26.88 -5.02 -4.48
C PHE A 69 27.86 -5.00 -3.29
N HIS A 70 27.76 -4.03 -2.40
CA HIS A 70 28.64 -3.88 -1.23
C HIS A 70 27.94 -4.15 0.11
N PHE A 71 26.64 -4.48 0.07
CA PHE A 71 25.85 -4.80 1.26
C PHE A 71 25.70 -6.31 1.39
N HIS A 72 26.48 -6.91 2.30
CA HIS A 72 26.53 -8.37 2.49
C HIS A 72 26.66 -9.16 1.16
N PRO A 73 27.73 -8.97 0.37
CA PRO A 73 27.87 -9.58 -0.93
C PRO A 73 27.70 -11.11 -0.89
N GLY A 74 26.98 -11.66 -1.88
CA GLY A 74 26.67 -13.09 -1.96
C GLY A 74 25.56 -13.57 -1.01
N SER A 75 24.93 -12.66 -0.24
CA SER A 75 23.80 -13.01 0.61
C SER A 75 22.48 -13.00 -0.14
N TYR A 76 21.41 -13.48 0.53
CA TYR A 76 20.06 -13.46 0.01
C TYR A 76 19.18 -12.47 0.79
N ALA A 77 18.25 -11.86 0.06
CA ALA A 77 17.20 -11.02 0.59
C ALA A 77 15.83 -11.70 0.40
N TYR A 78 15.01 -11.72 1.44
CA TYR A 78 13.61 -12.08 1.35
C TYR A 78 12.82 -10.88 0.84
N SER A 79 12.37 -10.95 -0.40
CA SER A 79 11.68 -9.84 -1.09
C SER A 79 10.18 -10.00 -0.96
N ILE A 80 9.51 -8.94 -0.55
CA ILE A 80 8.05 -8.87 -0.50
C ILE A 80 7.55 -7.63 -1.21
N SER A 81 6.35 -7.71 -1.76
CA SER A 81 5.68 -6.54 -2.31
C SER A 81 4.17 -6.55 -2.05
N THR A 82 3.60 -5.36 -2.04
CA THR A 82 2.15 -5.10 -2.08
C THR A 82 1.81 -4.39 -3.38
N VAL A 83 0.53 -4.30 -3.71
CA VAL A 83 0.13 -3.50 -4.86
C VAL A 83 0.28 -2.00 -4.59
N GLY A 84 0.42 -1.22 -5.67
CA GLY A 84 0.51 0.23 -5.62
C GLY A 84 1.93 0.77 -5.64
N CYS A 85 2.09 1.92 -6.27
CA CYS A 85 3.36 2.63 -6.34
C CYS A 85 3.10 4.14 -6.49
N ASN A 86 3.95 4.94 -5.87
CA ASN A 86 3.91 6.40 -5.97
C ASN A 86 4.49 6.92 -7.31
N LEU A 87 5.08 6.06 -8.13
CA LEU A 87 5.66 6.38 -9.45
C LEU A 87 4.80 5.82 -10.60
N ARG A 88 5.14 6.23 -11.84
CA ARG A 88 4.57 5.76 -13.11
C ARG A 88 5.65 5.59 -14.15
N CYS A 89 6.66 4.80 -13.85
CA CYS A 89 7.77 4.55 -14.78
C CYS A 89 7.25 3.84 -16.04
N SER A 90 7.59 4.37 -17.21
CA SER A 90 7.18 3.77 -18.51
C SER A 90 7.81 2.40 -18.78
N TYR A 91 8.92 2.11 -18.12
CA TYR A 91 9.66 0.86 -18.19
C TYR A 91 9.53 -0.02 -16.94
N CYS A 92 8.47 0.14 -16.17
CA CYS A 92 8.29 -0.61 -14.93
C CYS A 92 8.10 -2.11 -15.22
N GLN A 93 9.06 -2.94 -14.78
CA GLN A 93 8.96 -4.40 -14.93
C GLN A 93 7.82 -5.00 -14.11
N ASN A 94 7.48 -4.37 -12.98
CA ASN A 94 6.42 -4.80 -12.07
C ASN A 94 5.13 -3.98 -12.24
N TRP A 95 4.84 -3.50 -13.47
CA TRP A 95 3.70 -2.62 -13.73
C TRP A 95 2.36 -3.23 -13.32
N GLN A 96 2.21 -4.53 -13.44
CA GLN A 96 1.00 -5.27 -13.09
C GLN A 96 0.60 -5.08 -11.62
N ILE A 97 1.57 -5.13 -10.70
CA ILE A 97 1.32 -4.89 -9.28
C ILE A 97 1.41 -3.42 -8.90
N SER A 98 2.37 -2.68 -9.46
CA SER A 98 2.60 -1.27 -9.13
C SER A 98 1.46 -0.35 -9.59
N GLN A 99 0.82 -0.64 -10.72
CA GLN A 99 -0.27 0.17 -11.27
C GLN A 99 -1.66 -0.42 -10.97
N TRP A 100 -1.74 -1.65 -10.46
CA TRP A 100 -3.00 -2.34 -10.20
C TRP A 100 -4.08 -1.47 -9.53
N PRO A 101 -3.79 -0.72 -8.44
CA PRO A 101 -4.81 0.09 -7.78
C PRO A 101 -5.28 1.28 -8.63
N LYS A 102 -4.45 1.76 -9.57
CA LYS A 102 -4.80 2.87 -10.45
C LYS A 102 -5.71 2.44 -11.58
N ASP A 103 -5.62 1.17 -11.98
CA ASP A 103 -6.35 0.61 -13.11
C ASP A 103 -7.67 -0.06 -12.67
N HIS A 104 -7.72 -0.62 -11.46
CA HIS A 104 -8.85 -1.42 -10.99
C HIS A 104 -9.71 -0.73 -9.92
N LEU A 105 -9.14 0.19 -9.14
CA LEU A 105 -9.93 0.89 -8.12
C LEU A 105 -10.49 2.21 -8.65
N PRO A 106 -11.73 2.58 -8.32
CA PRO A 106 -12.35 3.83 -8.74
C PRO A 106 -11.50 5.03 -8.30
N LYS A 107 -11.34 6.04 -9.17
CA LYS A 107 -10.51 7.23 -8.90
C LYS A 107 -11.04 8.08 -7.75
N LYS A 108 -12.36 8.12 -7.58
CA LYS A 108 -13.08 8.72 -6.45
C LYS A 108 -14.14 7.74 -6.02
N LEU A 109 -14.42 7.63 -4.73
CA LEU A 109 -15.70 7.11 -4.30
C LEU A 109 -16.71 8.19 -4.64
N ASP A 110 -17.62 7.87 -5.54
CA ASP A 110 -18.65 8.81 -5.94
C ASP A 110 -19.40 9.27 -4.68
N LYS A 111 -19.45 10.59 -4.49
CA LYS A 111 -20.46 11.16 -3.63
C LYS A 111 -21.77 10.81 -4.31
N LYS A 112 -22.52 9.84 -3.78
CA LYS A 112 -23.95 9.79 -4.01
C LYS A 112 -24.48 11.21 -3.74
N SER A 113 -25.50 11.61 -4.50
CA SER A 113 -26.12 12.93 -4.43
C SER A 113 -26.29 13.42 -2.98
N GLU A 114 -26.27 14.73 -2.75
CA GLU A 114 -26.43 15.35 -1.41
C GLU A 114 -27.63 14.82 -0.60
N ALA A 115 -28.62 14.21 -1.27
CA ALA A 115 -29.78 13.55 -0.64
C ALA A 115 -29.41 12.23 0.10
N ASP A 116 -28.30 11.55 -0.26
CA ASP A 116 -27.86 10.28 0.34
C ASP A 116 -26.78 10.49 1.44
N ALA A 117 -26.61 11.70 1.92
CA ALA A 117 -25.57 12.08 2.89
C ALA A 117 -25.72 11.44 4.30
N LEU A 118 -26.77 10.66 4.52
CA LEU A 118 -27.02 9.93 5.78
C LEU A 118 -26.48 8.49 5.79
N GLU A 119 -26.07 7.94 4.66
CA GLU A 119 -25.43 6.64 4.60
C GLU A 119 -23.93 6.75 4.94
N PRO A 120 -23.43 6.01 5.93
CA PRO A 120 -21.99 6.03 6.24
C PRO A 120 -21.20 5.54 5.02
N ILE A 121 -20.15 6.27 4.63
CA ILE A 121 -19.16 5.89 3.59
C ILE A 121 -18.48 4.51 3.89
N CYS A 122 -18.84 3.91 5.01
CA CYS A 122 -18.31 2.69 5.58
C CYS A 122 -18.33 1.47 4.64
N PRO A 123 -19.45 1.12 3.98
CA PRO A 123 -19.52 -0.09 3.15
C PRO A 123 -18.61 -0.02 1.92
N GLN A 124 -18.42 1.18 1.36
CA GLN A 124 -17.64 1.35 0.12
C GLN A 124 -16.13 1.17 0.34
N LEU A 125 -15.61 1.60 1.48
CA LEU A 125 -14.19 1.45 1.78
C LEU A 125 -13.83 -0.01 2.12
N GLU A 126 -14.70 -0.71 2.82
CA GLU A 126 -14.55 -2.15 3.10
C GLU A 126 -14.63 -2.98 1.82
N LEU A 127 -15.50 -2.58 0.87
CA LEU A 127 -15.56 -3.19 -0.46
C LEU A 127 -14.29 -2.93 -1.27
N LEU A 128 -13.70 -1.72 -1.20
CA LEU A 128 -12.43 -1.43 -1.84
C LEU A 128 -11.31 -2.25 -1.22
N ASP A 129 -11.25 -2.33 0.10
CA ASP A 129 -10.26 -3.12 0.80
C ASP A 129 -10.36 -4.61 0.41
N ALA A 130 -11.56 -5.14 0.33
CA ALA A 130 -11.79 -6.53 -0.10
C ALA A 130 -11.38 -6.82 -1.56
N GLN A 131 -11.38 -5.81 -2.44
CA GLN A 131 -10.95 -5.95 -3.83
C GLN A 131 -9.43 -5.95 -3.99
N VAL A 132 -8.68 -5.38 -3.04
CA VAL A 132 -7.22 -5.31 -3.13
C VAL A 132 -6.62 -6.71 -2.98
N PRO A 133 -5.87 -7.21 -3.98
CA PRO A 133 -5.28 -8.52 -3.93
C PRO A 133 -4.16 -8.61 -2.90
N GLY A 134 -3.89 -9.81 -2.45
CA GLY A 134 -2.77 -10.15 -1.57
C GLY A 134 -3.16 -11.28 -0.62
N GLU A 135 -2.18 -12.07 -0.27
CA GLU A 135 -2.29 -13.07 0.80
C GLU A 135 -2.06 -12.38 2.15
N PRO A 136 -2.88 -12.67 3.17
CA PRO A 136 -2.65 -12.14 4.50
C PRO A 136 -1.36 -12.71 5.09
N VAL A 137 -0.38 -11.84 5.36
CA VAL A 137 0.91 -12.22 5.93
C VAL A 137 1.31 -11.21 7.00
N THR A 138 1.41 -11.65 8.23
CA THR A 138 1.81 -10.80 9.35
C THR A 138 3.31 -10.44 9.31
N PRO A 139 3.74 -9.32 9.89
CA PRO A 139 5.16 -8.98 10.01
C PRO A 139 6.00 -10.08 10.68
N ALA A 140 5.45 -10.79 11.66
CA ALA A 140 6.13 -11.88 12.33
C ALA A 140 6.34 -13.10 11.40
N GLU A 141 5.40 -13.38 10.52
CA GLU A 141 5.54 -14.44 9.52
C GLU A 141 6.59 -14.09 8.46
N ILE A 142 6.67 -12.81 8.05
CA ILE A 142 7.70 -12.34 7.12
C ILE A 142 9.10 -12.54 7.72
N VAL A 143 9.29 -12.17 8.99
CA VAL A 143 10.58 -12.34 9.69
C VAL A 143 10.93 -13.83 9.78
N ARG A 144 10.01 -14.67 10.23
CA ARG A 144 10.22 -16.12 10.31
C ARG A 144 10.57 -16.75 8.96
N ALA A 145 9.89 -16.33 7.89
CA ALA A 145 10.17 -16.81 6.55
C ALA A 145 11.58 -16.40 6.07
N ALA A 146 12.01 -15.19 6.36
CA ALA A 146 13.36 -14.72 6.04
C ALA A 146 14.43 -15.54 6.81
N GLU A 147 14.22 -15.80 8.10
CA GLU A 147 15.12 -16.63 8.92
C GLU A 147 15.18 -18.07 8.42
N GLN A 148 14.04 -18.69 8.15
CA GLN A 148 13.94 -20.08 7.65
C GLN A 148 14.59 -20.26 6.28
N THR A 149 14.61 -19.22 5.45
CA THR A 149 15.24 -19.25 4.12
C THR A 149 16.72 -18.80 4.15
N GLY A 150 17.28 -18.50 5.33
CA GLY A 150 18.66 -18.05 5.47
C GLY A 150 18.92 -16.65 4.90
N CYS A 151 17.89 -15.86 4.69
CA CYS A 151 18.03 -14.49 4.20
C CYS A 151 18.56 -13.56 5.29
N LEU A 152 19.61 -12.79 4.98
CA LEU A 152 20.18 -11.80 5.91
C LEU A 152 19.41 -10.49 5.93
N SER A 153 18.53 -10.26 4.98
CA SER A 153 17.77 -9.02 4.83
C SER A 153 16.37 -9.24 4.30
N ILE A 154 15.49 -8.27 4.56
CA ILE A 154 14.14 -8.21 3.99
C ILE A 154 14.09 -6.99 3.07
N SER A 155 13.61 -7.18 1.84
CA SER A 155 13.46 -6.12 0.85
C SER A 155 11.98 -5.87 0.55
N TYR A 156 11.55 -4.64 0.72
CA TYR A 156 10.23 -4.18 0.28
C TYR A 156 10.36 -3.60 -1.13
N THR A 157 9.73 -4.21 -2.12
CA THR A 157 9.86 -3.87 -3.54
C THR A 157 8.53 -3.51 -4.18
#